data_817500cad2902cdf72c015509a03186c
#
_entry.id   817500cad2902cdf72c015509a03186c
#
_cell.length_a   1.000
_cell.length_b   1.000
_cell.length_c   1.000
_cell.angle_alpha   90.00
_cell.angle_beta   90.00
_cell.angle_gamma   90.00
#
_symmetry.space_group_name_H-M   'P 1'
#
loop_
_entity.id
_entity.type
_entity.pdbx_description
1 polymer ?
#
loop_
_entity_poly.entity_id
_entity_poly.type
_entity_poly.pdbx_seq_one_letter_code
_entity_poly.pdbx_strand_id
1 'polypeptide(L)'
;VIWQTGSGTQSNMNSNEVIAYRAHVILGGSLEDEKKKIHPNDDVNKSQSSNDTYPTAMHIAAYQMVVENTIPGVQKLRDTLAAKAEAFKNVVKIGRTHFMDATPLTLGQEFSGYVAQLDHGLRALKNTLAHLSELALGGTAVGTGLNTPKGYSELVAKKIAELSGNPFVTAPNKFEALAAHDGMVESHGALKQLAVSLMKIANDIRMLSSGPRSGIGEILIPENEPGSSIMPGKVNPTQVEAMT
;
A
#
# COMPACT_ATOMS: atom_id res chain seq x y z
N VAL A 1 -17.95 -4.75 13.41
CA VAL A 1 -18.29 -6.17 13.31
C VAL A 1 -17.08 -6.96 12.82
N ILE A 2 -16.65 -7.98 13.60
CA ILE A 2 -15.45 -8.76 13.28
C ILE A 2 -15.77 -9.85 12.26
N TRP A 3 -16.92 -10.49 12.39
CA TRP A 3 -17.36 -11.59 11.54
C TRP A 3 -18.37 -11.10 10.52
N GLN A 4 -17.97 -11.02 9.27
CA GLN A 4 -18.85 -10.65 8.16
C GLN A 4 -18.44 -11.35 6.87
N THR A 5 -19.34 -11.40 5.90
CA THR A 5 -19.05 -11.98 4.59
C THR A 5 -18.03 -11.16 3.81
N GLY A 6 -17.29 -11.79 2.91
CA GLY A 6 -16.33 -11.10 2.03
C GLY A 6 -16.98 -10.30 0.90
N SER A 7 -18.32 -10.31 0.78
CA SER A 7 -19.06 -9.58 -0.27
C SER A 7 -19.13 -8.06 -0.08
N GLY A 8 -18.82 -7.56 1.12
CA GLY A 8 -18.87 -6.14 1.44
C GLY A 8 -20.26 -5.57 1.76
N THR A 9 -21.32 -6.35 1.61
CA THR A 9 -22.70 -5.88 1.84
C THR A 9 -22.90 -5.36 3.25
N GLN A 10 -22.41 -6.09 4.25
CA GLN A 10 -22.55 -5.67 5.64
C GLN A 10 -21.81 -4.37 5.95
N SER A 11 -20.62 -4.17 5.40
CA SER A 11 -19.87 -2.91 5.55
C SER A 11 -20.59 -1.74 4.90
N ASN A 12 -21.10 -1.94 3.68
CA ASN A 12 -21.89 -0.93 2.98
C ASN A 12 -23.15 -0.55 3.79
N MET A 13 -23.91 -1.54 4.26
CA MET A 13 -25.16 -1.30 5.00
C MET A 13 -24.87 -0.69 6.39
N ASN A 14 -23.84 -1.11 7.08
CA ASN A 14 -23.42 -0.49 8.34
C ASN A 14 -23.14 1.02 8.14
N SER A 15 -22.41 1.39 7.09
CA SER A 15 -22.12 2.78 6.77
C SER A 15 -23.41 3.56 6.46
N ASN A 16 -24.30 2.98 5.67
CA ASN A 16 -25.60 3.59 5.33
C ASN A 16 -26.48 3.83 6.55
N GLU A 17 -26.53 2.87 7.48
CA GLU A 17 -27.28 3.01 8.74
C GLU A 17 -26.70 4.10 9.63
N VAL A 18 -25.37 4.15 9.79
CA VAL A 18 -24.70 5.20 10.57
C VAL A 18 -24.98 6.58 9.98
N ILE A 19 -24.90 6.72 8.66
CA ILE A 19 -25.18 7.98 7.95
C ILE A 19 -26.64 8.39 8.14
N ALA A 20 -27.59 7.45 7.91
CA ALA A 20 -29.00 7.70 8.06
C ALA A 20 -29.39 8.14 9.47
N TYR A 21 -28.88 7.46 10.48
CA TYR A 21 -29.20 7.75 11.88
C TYR A 21 -28.53 9.07 12.34
N ARG A 22 -27.30 9.33 11.88
CA ARG A 22 -26.67 10.62 12.16
C ARG A 22 -27.43 11.78 11.51
N ALA A 23 -27.86 11.61 10.27
CA ALA A 23 -28.69 12.59 9.57
C ALA A 23 -30.04 12.82 10.30
N HIS A 24 -30.68 11.75 10.77
CA HIS A 24 -31.90 11.82 11.56
C HIS A 24 -31.73 12.67 12.83
N VAL A 25 -30.63 12.46 13.56
CA VAL A 25 -30.30 13.26 14.77
C VAL A 25 -30.05 14.73 14.44
N ILE A 26 -29.32 15.02 13.36
CA ILE A 26 -29.07 16.40 12.88
C ILE A 26 -30.37 17.11 12.55
N LEU A 27 -31.35 16.37 12.04
CA LEU A 27 -32.71 16.89 11.74
C LEU A 27 -33.61 16.99 12.97
N GLY A 28 -33.08 16.85 14.19
CA GLY A 28 -33.78 16.98 15.46
C GLY A 28 -34.57 15.72 15.88
N GLY A 29 -34.22 14.55 15.35
CA GLY A 29 -34.76 13.27 15.83
C GLY A 29 -33.89 12.66 16.93
N SER A 30 -34.40 11.58 17.54
CA SER A 30 -33.68 10.77 18.53
C SER A 30 -33.32 9.38 17.95
N LEU A 31 -32.22 8.79 18.44
CA LEU A 31 -31.88 7.40 18.11
C LEU A 31 -32.94 6.42 18.60
N GLU A 32 -33.71 6.79 19.61
CA GLU A 32 -34.80 5.98 20.20
C GLU A 32 -36.13 6.05 19.37
N ASP A 33 -36.22 6.99 18.40
CA ASP A 33 -37.42 7.11 17.58
C ASP A 33 -37.66 5.81 16.79
N GLU A 34 -38.86 5.26 16.82
CA GLU A 34 -39.24 4.09 16.03
C GLU A 34 -39.16 4.36 14.52
N LYS A 35 -39.59 5.54 14.09
CA LYS A 35 -39.52 5.99 12.69
C LYS A 35 -38.39 6.99 12.50
N LYS A 36 -37.41 6.63 11.66
CA LYS A 36 -36.36 7.55 11.27
C LYS A 36 -36.82 8.41 10.09
N LYS A 37 -36.36 9.69 10.05
CA LYS A 37 -36.63 10.62 8.95
C LYS A 37 -35.86 10.26 7.66
N ILE A 38 -34.76 9.57 7.81
CA ILE A 38 -33.86 9.14 6.73
C ILE A 38 -33.74 7.63 6.77
N HIS A 39 -34.00 6.97 5.64
CA HIS A 39 -33.93 5.53 5.51
C HIS A 39 -32.59 5.08 4.91
N PRO A 40 -31.88 4.08 5.51
CA PRO A 40 -30.56 3.65 5.03
C PRO A 40 -30.54 3.22 3.55
N ASN A 41 -31.56 2.44 3.11
CA ASN A 41 -31.62 1.94 1.73
C ASN A 41 -32.18 2.99 0.76
N ASP A 42 -33.30 3.62 1.13
CA ASP A 42 -34.08 4.42 0.19
C ASP A 42 -33.52 5.83 -0.01
N ASP A 43 -32.86 6.38 1.02
CA ASP A 43 -32.28 7.71 0.98
C ASP A 43 -30.76 7.70 0.85
N VAL A 44 -30.06 6.91 1.66
CA VAL A 44 -28.58 6.93 1.70
C VAL A 44 -27.99 6.03 0.60
N ASN A 45 -28.47 4.80 0.47
CA ASN A 45 -27.99 3.86 -0.55
C ASN A 45 -28.61 4.09 -1.94
N LYS A 46 -29.31 5.18 -2.13
CA LYS A 46 -30.01 5.51 -3.37
C LYS A 46 -29.07 5.56 -4.56
N SER A 47 -29.44 4.88 -5.64
CA SER A 47 -28.64 4.77 -6.87
C SER A 47 -27.28 4.07 -6.70
N GLN A 48 -27.13 3.24 -5.67
CA GLN A 48 -25.92 2.48 -5.36
C GLN A 48 -26.25 1.01 -5.11
N SER A 49 -25.22 0.18 -5.15
CA SER A 49 -25.21 -1.21 -4.70
C SER A 49 -23.95 -1.46 -3.86
N SER A 50 -23.97 -2.45 -2.98
CA SER A 50 -22.72 -2.94 -2.36
C SER A 50 -21.71 -3.42 -3.42
N ASN A 51 -22.21 -3.86 -4.57
CA ASN A 51 -21.42 -4.44 -5.65
C ASN A 51 -20.53 -3.38 -6.35
N ASP A 52 -20.93 -2.11 -6.37
CA ASP A 52 -20.12 -1.03 -6.92
C ASP A 52 -19.48 -0.14 -5.84
N THR A 53 -20.10 0.03 -4.67
CA THR A 53 -19.55 0.85 -3.58
C THR A 53 -18.36 0.21 -2.91
N TYR A 54 -18.40 -1.11 -2.64
CA TYR A 54 -17.34 -1.78 -1.91
C TYR A 54 -16.03 -1.88 -2.70
N PRO A 55 -16.01 -2.32 -3.98
CA PRO A 55 -14.78 -2.26 -4.77
C PRO A 55 -14.26 -0.83 -4.97
N THR A 56 -15.14 0.16 -5.06
CA THR A 56 -14.73 1.58 -5.09
C THR A 56 -14.00 1.96 -3.80
N ALA A 57 -14.52 1.59 -2.64
CA ALA A 57 -13.87 1.85 -1.35
C ALA A 57 -12.51 1.13 -1.24
N MET A 58 -12.40 -0.10 -1.76
CA MET A 58 -11.13 -0.85 -1.82
C MET A 58 -10.10 -0.09 -2.66
N HIS A 59 -10.46 0.38 -3.85
CA HIS A 59 -9.59 1.14 -4.74
C HIS A 59 -9.12 2.44 -4.10
N ILE A 60 -10.03 3.20 -3.49
CA ILE A 60 -9.69 4.45 -2.78
C ILE A 60 -8.69 4.17 -1.65
N ALA A 61 -8.99 3.20 -0.79
CA ALA A 61 -8.13 2.86 0.34
C ALA A 61 -6.73 2.39 -0.11
N ALA A 62 -6.66 1.50 -1.10
CA ALA A 62 -5.40 1.00 -1.63
C ALA A 62 -4.59 2.12 -2.29
N TYR A 63 -5.23 2.96 -3.11
CA TYR A 63 -4.58 4.10 -3.75
C TYR A 63 -3.94 5.04 -2.70
N GLN A 64 -4.71 5.44 -1.70
CA GLN A 64 -4.23 6.31 -0.62
C GLN A 64 -3.07 5.68 0.14
N MET A 65 -3.18 4.42 0.53
CA MET A 65 -2.10 3.71 1.22
C MET A 65 -0.81 3.64 0.41
N VAL A 66 -0.91 3.43 -0.89
CA VAL A 66 0.26 3.41 -1.78
C VAL A 66 0.89 4.79 -1.90
N VAL A 67 0.08 5.84 -2.13
CA VAL A 67 0.57 7.20 -2.38
C VAL A 67 1.04 7.90 -1.12
N GLU A 68 0.30 7.75 0.00
CA GLU A 68 0.57 8.50 1.23
C GLU A 68 1.59 7.81 2.15
N ASN A 69 1.71 6.48 2.06
CA ASN A 69 2.56 5.71 2.97
C ASN A 69 3.67 4.94 2.24
N THR A 70 3.30 4.08 1.28
CA THR A 70 4.26 3.15 0.67
C THR A 70 5.31 3.88 -0.17
N ILE A 71 4.88 4.71 -1.12
CA ILE A 71 5.81 5.44 -1.99
C ILE A 71 6.75 6.35 -1.18
N PRO A 72 6.28 7.20 -0.25
CA PRO A 72 7.16 8.02 0.57
C PRO A 72 8.12 7.21 1.45
N GLY A 73 7.65 6.10 2.03
CA GLY A 73 8.50 5.21 2.84
C GLY A 73 9.63 4.59 2.03
N VAL A 74 9.33 4.07 0.84
CA VAL A 74 10.33 3.50 -0.07
C VAL A 74 11.28 4.57 -0.59
N GLN A 75 10.76 5.75 -0.93
CA GLN A 75 11.58 6.88 -1.37
C GLN A 75 12.60 7.29 -0.29
N LYS A 76 12.16 7.39 0.96
CA LYS A 76 13.05 7.70 2.09
C LYS A 76 14.17 6.66 2.26
N LEU A 77 13.85 5.38 2.15
CA LEU A 77 14.86 4.31 2.21
C LEU A 77 15.83 4.39 1.03
N ARG A 78 15.30 4.57 -0.18
CA ARG A 78 16.07 4.74 -1.41
C ARG A 78 17.07 5.90 -1.28
N ASP A 79 16.63 7.06 -0.80
CA ASP A 79 17.48 8.25 -0.65
C ASP A 79 18.54 8.05 0.43
N THR A 80 18.19 7.35 1.51
CA THR A 80 19.16 6.96 2.56
C THR A 80 20.25 6.05 2.00
N LEU A 81 19.88 5.05 1.20
CA LEU A 81 20.85 4.15 0.56
C LEU A 81 21.68 4.86 -0.51
N ALA A 82 21.10 5.83 -1.24
CA ALA A 82 21.84 6.65 -2.19
C ALA A 82 22.91 7.51 -1.50
N ALA A 83 22.58 8.10 -0.36
CA ALA A 83 23.56 8.84 0.45
C ALA A 83 24.69 7.93 0.95
N LYS A 84 24.39 6.67 1.32
CA LYS A 84 25.40 5.68 1.69
C LYS A 84 26.26 5.27 0.48
N ALA A 85 25.64 5.05 -0.69
CA ALA A 85 26.38 4.75 -1.92
C ALA A 85 27.42 5.84 -2.24
N GLU A 86 27.03 7.11 -2.12
CA GLU A 86 27.96 8.23 -2.32
C GLU A 86 29.05 8.28 -1.25
N ALA A 87 28.69 8.11 0.02
CA ALA A 87 29.66 8.12 1.12
C ALA A 87 30.71 7.00 0.99
N PHE A 88 30.33 5.86 0.44
CA PHE A 88 31.18 4.67 0.30
C PHE A 88 31.80 4.51 -1.09
N LYS A 89 31.67 5.49 -1.98
CA LYS A 89 32.11 5.39 -3.39
C LYS A 89 33.59 5.05 -3.57
N ASN A 90 34.43 5.40 -2.59
CA ASN A 90 35.88 5.16 -2.62
C ASN A 90 36.32 4.02 -1.68
N VAL A 91 35.40 3.32 -1.03
CA VAL A 91 35.72 2.20 -0.13
C VAL A 91 35.84 0.94 -0.97
N VAL A 92 37.07 0.57 -1.30
CA VAL A 92 37.35 -0.64 -2.10
C VAL A 92 37.16 -1.88 -1.22
N LYS A 93 36.46 -2.86 -1.77
CA LYS A 93 36.22 -4.17 -1.13
C LYS A 93 36.33 -5.31 -2.15
N ILE A 94 36.39 -6.53 -1.65
CA ILE A 94 36.28 -7.72 -2.49
C ILE A 94 34.81 -7.92 -2.93
N GLY A 95 34.61 -8.21 -4.22
CA GLY A 95 33.34 -8.75 -4.72
C GLY A 95 33.27 -10.26 -4.51
N ARG A 96 32.06 -10.80 -4.35
CA ARG A 96 31.84 -12.24 -4.15
C ARG A 96 30.89 -12.80 -5.19
N THR A 97 31.19 -13.98 -5.68
CA THR A 97 30.26 -14.85 -6.42
C THR A 97 30.24 -16.20 -5.72
N HIS A 98 29.06 -16.77 -5.47
CA HIS A 98 28.93 -18.01 -4.67
C HIS A 98 29.57 -17.92 -3.27
N PHE A 99 29.62 -16.74 -2.66
CA PHE A 99 30.39 -16.44 -1.43
C PHE A 99 31.88 -16.59 -1.50
N MET A 100 32.44 -16.85 -2.70
CA MET A 100 33.89 -16.94 -2.92
C MET A 100 34.41 -15.59 -3.42
N ASP A 101 35.65 -15.29 -3.11
CA ASP A 101 36.33 -14.08 -3.56
C ASP A 101 36.36 -14.00 -5.09
N ALA A 102 35.96 -12.83 -5.60
CA ALA A 102 35.94 -12.53 -7.02
C ALA A 102 36.77 -11.26 -7.32
N THR A 103 36.26 -10.35 -8.15
CA THR A 103 36.95 -9.12 -8.49
C THR A 103 36.61 -7.98 -7.54
N PRO A 104 37.54 -7.02 -7.33
CA PRO A 104 37.24 -5.82 -6.50
C PRO A 104 36.16 -4.95 -7.05
N LEU A 105 35.41 -4.32 -6.14
CA LEU A 105 34.47 -3.23 -6.41
C LEU A 105 34.51 -2.26 -5.23
N THR A 106 33.72 -1.19 -5.29
CA THR A 106 33.54 -0.33 -4.11
C THR A 106 32.24 -0.68 -3.38
N LEU A 107 32.22 -0.46 -2.08
CA LEU A 107 31.00 -0.60 -1.28
C LEU A 107 29.89 0.33 -1.80
N GLY A 108 30.25 1.52 -2.30
CA GLY A 108 29.32 2.43 -2.95
C GLY A 108 28.67 1.84 -4.20
N GLN A 109 29.42 1.08 -5.01
CA GLN A 109 28.87 0.37 -6.17
C GLN A 109 27.88 -0.70 -5.74
N GLU A 110 28.16 -1.46 -4.68
CA GLU A 110 27.22 -2.44 -4.13
C GLU A 110 25.93 -1.78 -3.64
N PHE A 111 26.02 -0.70 -2.87
CA PHE A 111 24.86 0.05 -2.40
C PHE A 111 24.06 0.72 -3.55
N SER A 112 24.73 1.13 -4.64
CA SER A 112 24.03 1.65 -5.83
C SER A 112 23.09 0.62 -6.47
N GLY A 113 23.42 -0.66 -6.38
CA GLY A 113 22.54 -1.75 -6.80
C GLY A 113 21.24 -1.79 -5.99
N TYR A 114 21.30 -1.55 -4.68
CA TYR A 114 20.12 -1.47 -3.82
C TYR A 114 19.25 -0.26 -4.17
N VAL A 115 19.86 0.88 -4.46
CA VAL A 115 19.17 2.08 -4.94
C VAL A 115 18.39 1.79 -6.22
N ALA A 116 19.04 1.15 -7.19
CA ALA A 116 18.42 0.78 -8.46
C ALA A 116 17.22 -0.18 -8.29
N GLN A 117 17.32 -1.16 -7.37
CA GLN A 117 16.20 -2.04 -7.04
C GLN A 117 14.99 -1.25 -6.51
N LEU A 118 15.20 -0.29 -5.63
CA LEU A 118 14.12 0.55 -5.09
C LEU A 118 13.56 1.53 -6.13
N ASP A 119 14.40 2.09 -7.01
CA ASP A 119 13.94 2.91 -8.13
C ASP A 119 13.01 2.11 -9.07
N HIS A 120 13.34 0.85 -9.35
CA HIS A 120 12.48 -0.04 -10.13
C HIS A 120 11.17 -0.34 -9.39
N GLY A 121 11.22 -0.61 -8.08
CA GLY A 121 10.03 -0.83 -7.26
C GLY A 121 9.11 0.39 -7.22
N LEU A 122 9.66 1.58 -7.02
CA LEU A 122 8.91 2.84 -7.06
C LEU A 122 8.24 3.07 -8.43
N ARG A 123 8.95 2.80 -9.52
CA ARG A 123 8.39 2.90 -10.88
C ARG A 123 7.27 1.90 -11.08
N ALA A 124 7.44 0.65 -10.66
CA ALA A 124 6.40 -0.37 -10.76
C ALA A 124 5.13 0.05 -10.00
N LEU A 125 5.25 0.51 -8.74
CA LEU A 125 4.12 1.02 -7.96
C LEU A 125 3.41 2.18 -8.64
N LYS A 126 4.17 3.18 -9.12
CA LYS A 126 3.59 4.34 -9.80
C LYS A 126 2.83 3.97 -11.08
N ASN A 127 3.28 2.96 -11.81
CA ASN A 127 2.61 2.51 -13.02
C ASN A 127 1.23 1.87 -12.74
N THR A 128 1.00 1.30 -11.55
CA THR A 128 -0.30 0.70 -11.19
C THR A 128 -1.35 1.73 -10.80
N LEU A 129 -0.96 2.97 -10.51
CA LEU A 129 -1.87 3.98 -9.98
C LEU A 129 -2.96 4.38 -10.96
N ALA A 130 -2.69 4.35 -12.26
CA ALA A 130 -3.70 4.67 -13.28
C ALA A 130 -4.88 3.69 -13.21
N HIS A 131 -4.60 2.39 -13.22
CA HIS A 131 -5.63 1.35 -13.11
C HIS A 131 -6.31 1.37 -11.73
N LEU A 132 -5.53 1.55 -10.67
CA LEU A 132 -6.07 1.62 -9.31
C LEU A 132 -6.97 2.85 -9.07
N SER A 133 -6.83 3.91 -9.88
CA SER A 133 -7.68 5.10 -9.82
C SER A 133 -9.07 4.95 -10.46
N GLU A 134 -9.31 3.86 -11.19
CA GLU A 134 -10.56 3.60 -11.88
C GLU A 134 -11.62 3.05 -10.93
N LEU A 135 -12.77 3.73 -10.81
CA LEU A 135 -13.80 3.43 -9.82
C LEU A 135 -15.01 2.72 -10.44
N ALA A 136 -15.46 1.66 -9.77
CA ALA A 136 -16.63 0.86 -10.16
C ALA A 136 -17.97 1.61 -9.94
N LEU A 137 -17.99 2.60 -9.05
CA LEU A 137 -19.21 3.29 -8.63
C LEU A 137 -19.97 3.89 -9.82
N GLY A 138 -21.27 3.67 -9.83
CA GLY A 138 -22.18 3.99 -10.93
C GLY A 138 -22.57 2.79 -11.79
N GLY A 139 -21.91 1.62 -11.60
CA GLY A 139 -22.31 0.36 -12.25
C GLY A 139 -23.52 -0.28 -11.60
N THR A 140 -23.86 0.10 -10.37
CA THR A 140 -24.92 -0.47 -9.55
C THR A 140 -24.77 -1.99 -9.31
N ALA A 141 -25.79 -2.78 -9.56
CA ALA A 141 -25.76 -4.21 -9.21
C ALA A 141 -24.85 -5.06 -10.09
N VAL A 142 -24.79 -4.79 -11.41
CA VAL A 142 -24.14 -5.66 -12.39
C VAL A 142 -23.32 -4.92 -13.46
N GLY A 143 -23.22 -3.58 -13.37
CA GLY A 143 -22.46 -2.78 -14.34
C GLY A 143 -23.27 -1.97 -15.31
N THR A 144 -24.60 -2.15 -15.34
CA THR A 144 -25.51 -1.45 -16.29
C THR A 144 -25.85 -0.02 -15.87
N GLY A 145 -25.60 0.35 -14.60
CA GLY A 145 -26.02 1.64 -14.06
C GLY A 145 -27.52 1.81 -13.90
N LEU A 146 -28.26 0.70 -13.79
CA LEU A 146 -29.72 0.75 -13.62
C LEU A 146 -30.09 1.56 -12.37
N ASN A 147 -31.10 2.42 -12.51
CA ASN A 147 -31.60 3.35 -11.47
C ASN A 147 -30.66 4.52 -11.10
N THR A 148 -29.62 4.77 -11.90
CA THR A 148 -28.79 5.97 -11.72
C THR A 148 -29.30 7.12 -12.60
N PRO A 149 -29.16 8.39 -12.16
CA PRO A 149 -29.32 9.54 -13.04
C PRO A 149 -28.27 9.56 -14.14
N LYS A 150 -28.59 10.15 -15.28
CA LYS A 150 -27.62 10.31 -16.38
C LYS A 150 -26.39 11.10 -15.91
N GLY A 151 -25.20 10.57 -16.19
CA GLY A 151 -23.92 11.20 -15.80
C GLY A 151 -23.51 10.96 -14.35
N TYR A 152 -24.21 10.09 -13.63
CA TYR A 152 -23.92 9.79 -12.22
C TYR A 152 -22.49 9.26 -12.00
N SER A 153 -22.04 8.30 -12.80
CA SER A 153 -20.73 7.66 -12.65
C SER A 153 -19.57 8.65 -12.79
N GLU A 154 -19.66 9.58 -13.76
CA GLU A 154 -18.66 10.62 -13.97
C GLU A 154 -18.68 11.65 -12.84
N LEU A 155 -19.88 12.07 -12.43
CA LEU A 155 -20.05 13.08 -11.39
C LEU A 155 -19.57 12.58 -10.03
N VAL A 156 -19.90 11.35 -9.67
CA VAL A 156 -19.49 10.79 -8.36
C VAL A 156 -18.00 10.53 -8.31
N ALA A 157 -17.37 10.03 -9.39
CA ALA A 157 -15.93 9.87 -9.45
C ALA A 157 -15.20 11.21 -9.33
N LYS A 158 -15.68 12.24 -10.03
CA LYS A 158 -15.17 13.61 -9.89
C LYS A 158 -15.30 14.11 -8.46
N LYS A 159 -16.45 13.87 -7.81
CA LYS A 159 -16.66 14.29 -6.41
C LYS A 159 -15.75 13.58 -5.43
N ILE A 160 -15.51 12.29 -5.64
CA ILE A 160 -14.52 11.51 -4.87
C ILE A 160 -13.10 12.08 -5.07
N ALA A 161 -12.74 12.39 -6.31
CA ALA A 161 -11.45 13.01 -6.61
C ALA A 161 -11.27 14.36 -5.90
N GLU A 162 -12.29 15.23 -5.92
CA GLU A 162 -12.28 16.51 -5.21
C GLU A 162 -12.12 16.35 -3.69
N LEU A 163 -12.85 15.41 -3.10
CA LEU A 163 -12.85 15.20 -1.65
C LEU A 163 -11.57 14.53 -1.13
N SER A 164 -10.97 13.64 -1.93
CA SER A 164 -9.77 12.90 -1.56
C SER A 164 -8.47 13.61 -1.95
N GLY A 165 -8.54 14.57 -2.88
CA GLY A 165 -7.35 15.20 -3.47
C GLY A 165 -6.57 14.26 -4.41
N ASN A 166 -7.14 13.10 -4.79
CA ASN A 166 -6.50 12.10 -5.65
C ASN A 166 -7.22 12.00 -7.01
N PRO A 167 -6.53 11.62 -8.10
CA PRO A 167 -7.07 11.68 -9.46
C PRO A 167 -7.96 10.48 -9.81
N PHE A 168 -8.98 10.23 -9.00
CA PHE A 168 -9.94 9.17 -9.28
C PHE A 168 -10.80 9.48 -10.50
N VAL A 169 -11.04 8.45 -11.30
CA VAL A 169 -11.87 8.52 -12.51
C VAL A 169 -12.91 7.41 -12.51
N THR A 170 -13.95 7.57 -13.31
CA THR A 170 -14.91 6.47 -13.51
C THR A 170 -14.29 5.39 -14.38
N ALA A 171 -14.42 4.11 -13.97
CA ALA A 171 -13.90 2.99 -14.75
C ALA A 171 -14.54 2.98 -16.16
N PRO A 172 -13.77 2.77 -17.23
CA PRO A 172 -14.27 2.76 -18.59
C PRO A 172 -15.22 1.58 -18.87
N ASN A 173 -15.07 0.48 -18.13
CA ASN A 173 -15.94 -0.68 -18.20
C ASN A 173 -16.43 -1.05 -16.80
N LYS A 174 -17.73 -0.81 -16.54
CA LYS A 174 -18.34 -1.10 -15.24
C LYS A 174 -18.54 -2.60 -14.99
N PHE A 175 -18.65 -3.40 -16.03
CA PHE A 175 -18.82 -4.85 -15.89
C PHE A 175 -17.53 -5.49 -15.37
N GLU A 176 -16.39 -5.10 -15.93
CA GLU A 176 -15.07 -5.52 -15.44
C GLU A 176 -14.83 -5.01 -14.03
N ALA A 177 -15.00 -3.72 -13.80
CA ALA A 177 -14.71 -3.06 -12.52
C ALA A 177 -15.53 -3.60 -11.32
N LEU A 178 -16.73 -4.17 -11.57
CA LEU A 178 -17.52 -4.84 -10.54
C LEU A 178 -17.14 -6.30 -10.34
N ALA A 179 -16.80 -7.01 -11.41
CA ALA A 179 -16.66 -8.46 -11.42
C ALA A 179 -15.21 -8.92 -11.19
N ALA A 180 -14.23 -8.07 -11.41
CA ALA A 180 -12.80 -8.37 -11.28
C ALA A 180 -12.11 -7.43 -10.28
N HIS A 181 -10.91 -7.81 -9.87
CA HIS A 181 -10.06 -7.02 -8.97
C HIS A 181 -8.65 -6.82 -9.58
N ASP A 182 -8.58 -6.67 -10.90
CA ASP A 182 -7.32 -6.66 -11.65
C ASP A 182 -6.42 -5.50 -11.23
N GLY A 183 -6.96 -4.30 -10.98
CA GLY A 183 -6.21 -3.17 -10.45
C GLY A 183 -5.57 -3.43 -9.07
N MET A 184 -6.27 -4.17 -8.20
CA MET A 184 -5.74 -4.61 -6.91
C MET A 184 -4.63 -5.67 -7.08
N VAL A 185 -4.84 -6.63 -7.99
CA VAL A 185 -3.86 -7.70 -8.28
C VAL A 185 -2.59 -7.12 -8.90
N GLU A 186 -2.72 -6.19 -9.83
CA GLU A 186 -1.58 -5.46 -10.44
C GLU A 186 -0.77 -4.73 -9.38
N SER A 187 -1.43 -3.95 -8.53
CA SER A 187 -0.78 -3.23 -7.43
C SER A 187 -0.11 -4.17 -6.43
N HIS A 188 -0.75 -5.30 -6.10
CA HIS A 188 -0.15 -6.32 -5.25
C HIS A 188 1.07 -6.97 -5.91
N GLY A 189 1.05 -7.18 -7.22
CA GLY A 189 2.20 -7.67 -7.98
C GLY A 189 3.41 -6.74 -7.87
N ALA A 190 3.20 -5.42 -7.95
CA ALA A 190 4.24 -4.42 -7.75
C ALA A 190 4.76 -4.39 -6.30
N LEU A 191 3.88 -4.51 -5.31
CA LEU A 191 4.26 -4.65 -3.90
C LEU A 191 5.08 -5.93 -3.66
N LYS A 192 4.71 -7.04 -4.26
CA LYS A 192 5.46 -8.30 -4.17
C LYS A 192 6.87 -8.16 -4.75
N GLN A 193 7.03 -7.52 -5.91
CA GLN A 193 8.34 -7.24 -6.49
C GLN A 193 9.20 -6.40 -5.53
N LEU A 194 8.61 -5.36 -4.94
CA LEU A 194 9.30 -4.51 -3.96
C LEU A 194 9.72 -5.31 -2.71
N ALA A 195 8.85 -6.17 -2.19
CA ALA A 195 9.13 -7.02 -1.03
C ALA A 195 10.33 -7.96 -1.28
N VAL A 196 10.43 -8.54 -2.48
CA VAL A 196 11.59 -9.37 -2.87
C VAL A 196 12.87 -8.54 -2.90
N SER A 197 12.83 -7.31 -3.40
CA SER A 197 13.98 -6.40 -3.38
C SER A 197 14.39 -6.04 -1.95
N LEU A 198 13.44 -5.72 -1.09
CA LEU A 198 13.69 -5.42 0.32
C LEU A 198 14.29 -6.61 1.07
N MET A 199 13.76 -7.80 0.85
CA MET A 199 14.30 -9.04 1.43
C MET A 199 15.77 -9.27 1.01
N LYS A 200 16.08 -9.07 -0.28
CA LYS A 200 17.46 -9.18 -0.77
C LYS A 200 18.37 -8.16 -0.09
N ILE A 201 17.99 -6.89 -0.03
CA ILE A 201 18.77 -5.83 0.60
C ILE A 201 18.98 -6.13 2.09
N ALA A 202 17.93 -6.52 2.80
CA ALA A 202 18.00 -6.86 4.21
C ALA A 202 18.94 -8.04 4.48
N ASN A 203 18.88 -9.11 3.68
CA ASN A 203 19.77 -10.25 3.81
C ASN A 203 21.23 -9.89 3.52
N ASP A 204 21.50 -9.06 2.52
CA ASP A 204 22.86 -8.62 2.24
C ASP A 204 23.42 -7.80 3.41
N ILE A 205 22.68 -6.83 3.92
CA ILE A 205 23.11 -6.03 5.08
C ILE A 205 23.37 -6.93 6.30
N ARG A 206 22.49 -7.91 6.55
CA ARG A 206 22.66 -8.88 7.62
C ARG A 206 23.95 -9.68 7.49
N MET A 207 24.23 -10.17 6.29
CA MET A 207 25.45 -10.94 6.02
C MET A 207 26.70 -10.09 6.11
N LEU A 208 26.73 -8.90 5.51
CA LEU A 208 27.86 -8.00 5.54
C LEU A 208 28.20 -7.51 6.95
N SER A 209 27.22 -7.43 7.84
CA SER A 209 27.40 -7.05 9.25
C SER A 209 27.70 -8.23 10.19
N SER A 210 27.75 -9.46 9.69
CA SER A 210 27.93 -10.65 10.50
C SER A 210 29.34 -10.73 11.11
N GLY A 211 29.42 -11.24 12.31
CA GLY A 211 30.69 -11.43 12.99
C GLY A 211 30.89 -10.50 14.19
N PRO A 212 31.97 -9.70 14.25
CA PRO A 212 32.95 -9.43 13.18
C PRO A 212 34.05 -10.47 12.98
N ARG A 213 34.35 -11.31 13.99
CA ARG A 213 35.53 -12.21 13.93
C ARG A 213 35.27 -13.49 13.13
N SER A 214 34.09 -14.09 13.27
CA SER A 214 33.71 -15.35 12.64
C SER A 214 32.62 -15.17 11.58
N GLY A 215 32.54 -14.00 11.00
CA GLY A 215 31.60 -13.64 9.93
C GLY A 215 32.28 -12.75 8.89
N ILE A 216 31.47 -12.07 8.06
CA ILE A 216 32.01 -11.23 6.99
C ILE A 216 32.58 -9.92 7.55
N GLY A 217 31.85 -9.25 8.47
CA GLY A 217 32.34 -8.08 9.20
C GLY A 217 32.75 -6.88 8.36
N GLU A 218 32.13 -6.67 7.19
CA GLU A 218 32.47 -5.56 6.29
C GLU A 218 31.82 -4.24 6.66
N ILE A 219 30.64 -4.29 7.31
CA ILE A 219 29.92 -3.10 7.77
C ILE A 219 29.60 -3.20 9.25
N LEU A 220 29.53 -2.05 9.91
CA LEU A 220 29.03 -1.93 11.26
C LEU A 220 27.63 -1.35 11.23
N ILE A 221 26.72 -1.98 11.94
CA ILE A 221 25.37 -1.49 12.13
C ILE A 221 25.23 -0.83 13.51
N PRO A 222 24.33 0.16 13.67
CA PRO A 222 24.11 0.81 14.96
C PRO A 222 23.51 -0.16 15.98
N GLU A 223 23.91 -0.02 17.23
CA GLU A 223 23.33 -0.73 18.36
C GLU A 223 22.01 -0.04 18.74
N ASN A 224 20.90 -0.63 18.32
CA ASN A 224 19.56 -0.08 18.59
C ASN A 224 18.93 -0.67 19.84
N GLU A 225 19.46 -1.82 20.33
CA GLU A 225 18.95 -2.54 21.50
C GLU A 225 20.04 -3.47 22.06
N PRO A 226 19.93 -3.91 23.33
CA PRO A 226 20.80 -4.94 23.88
C PRO A 226 20.69 -6.26 23.09
N GLY A 227 21.79 -6.72 22.51
CA GLY A 227 21.81 -7.91 21.66
C GLY A 227 21.82 -9.24 22.40
N SER A 228 22.12 -9.24 23.72
CA SER A 228 22.19 -10.45 24.54
C SER A 228 22.18 -10.09 26.03
N SER A 229 21.54 -10.94 26.85
CA SER A 229 21.57 -10.81 28.32
C SER A 229 22.88 -11.30 28.96
N ILE A 230 23.66 -12.10 28.23
CA ILE A 230 24.89 -12.75 28.76
C ILE A 230 26.15 -12.38 27.98
N MET A 231 26.05 -11.69 26.86
CA MET A 231 27.20 -11.29 26.02
C MET A 231 27.19 -9.76 25.82
N PRO A 232 27.84 -9.00 26.73
CA PRO A 232 27.92 -7.55 26.60
C PRO A 232 28.59 -7.15 25.28
N GLY A 233 28.04 -6.11 24.62
CA GLY A 233 28.55 -5.60 23.36
C GLY A 233 28.18 -6.41 22.11
N LYS A 234 27.34 -7.44 22.24
CA LYS A 234 26.76 -8.14 21.07
C LYS A 234 25.71 -7.25 20.42
N VAL A 235 25.89 -6.95 19.15
CA VAL A 235 24.94 -6.17 18.33
C VAL A 235 24.26 -7.12 17.34
N ASN A 236 22.93 -7.24 17.44
CA ASN A 236 22.14 -8.05 16.51
C ASN A 236 21.59 -7.20 15.36
N PRO A 237 21.45 -7.75 14.14
CA PRO A 237 20.87 -7.05 12.99
C PRO A 237 19.34 -7.10 12.99
N THR A 238 18.70 -6.85 14.14
CA THR A 238 17.26 -7.07 14.38
C THR A 238 16.35 -6.31 13.44
N GLN A 239 16.75 -5.11 12.99
CA GLN A 239 15.94 -4.31 12.06
C GLN A 239 15.80 -5.00 10.69
N VAL A 240 16.88 -5.58 10.18
CA VAL A 240 16.85 -6.31 8.90
C VAL A 240 16.26 -7.72 9.07
N GLU A 241 16.38 -8.32 10.25
CA GLU A 241 15.69 -9.59 10.58
C GLU A 241 14.17 -9.41 10.63
N ALA A 242 13.70 -8.29 11.18
CA ALA A 242 12.26 -7.97 11.19
C ALA A 242 11.69 -7.71 9.78
N MET A 243 12.56 -7.38 8.81
CA MET A 243 12.15 -7.14 7.43
C MET A 243 12.10 -8.44 6.60
N THR A 244 12.77 -9.51 7.02
CA THR A 244 12.85 -10.80 6.31
C THR A 244 11.91 -11.83 6.89
#